data_33a85781fdc632453476c27e2fd293d9
#
_entry.id   33a85781fdc632453476c27e2fd293d9
#
_cell.length_a   1.000
_cell.length_b   1.000
_cell.length_c   1.000
_cell.angle_alpha   90.00
_cell.angle_beta   90.00
_cell.angle_gamma   90.00
#
_symmetry.space_group_name_H-M   'P 1'
#
loop_
_entity.id
_entity.type
_entity.pdbx_description
1 polymer ?
#
loop_
_entity_poly.entity_id
_entity_poly.type
_entity_poly.pdbx_seq_one_letter_code
_entity_poly.pdbx_strand_id
1 'polypeptide(L)'
;MNIERLISSTVPVLSPEDTGDRALALMDENKYIQLPVVSEDNYIALVQESDILDWEKPGDTLRSAGFLKYRPAILAASHPFEAIRLMNQMKLSVLPVVDGEHKYIGSVTKDTLMDYIAVNSGIDAPGGIIILEVAPRDYTLYEIARICENEDVVIMNTQVHPNEQGKLEVTLKLNRTALDAVVASLERHKYHVIEVYGEDVNNEDIESKYNLLMNYINM
;
A
#
# COMPACT_ATOMS: atom_id res chain seq x y z
N MET A 1 -8.05 5.33 -12.97
CA MET A 1 -8.84 4.73 -11.87
C MET A 1 -8.94 5.77 -10.76
N ASN A 2 -10.11 5.99 -10.16
CA ASN A 2 -10.34 6.94 -9.08
C ASN A 2 -10.66 6.20 -7.77
N ILE A 3 -10.66 6.94 -6.66
CA ILE A 3 -10.86 6.42 -5.30
C ILE A 3 -12.23 5.77 -5.10
N GLU A 4 -13.25 6.25 -5.79
CA GLU A 4 -14.62 5.75 -5.71
C GLU A 4 -14.73 4.23 -5.93
N ARG A 5 -13.88 3.68 -6.81
CA ARG A 5 -13.83 2.23 -7.09
C ARG A 5 -13.18 1.39 -6.00
N LEU A 6 -12.58 2.02 -5.01
CA LEU A 6 -11.89 1.37 -3.90
C LEU A 6 -12.66 1.50 -2.58
N ILE A 7 -13.88 2.05 -2.63
CA ILE A 7 -14.74 2.16 -1.45
C ILE A 7 -15.02 0.77 -0.90
N SER A 8 -14.74 0.60 0.40
CA SER A 8 -15.04 -0.62 1.14
C SER A 8 -16.49 -0.62 1.62
N SER A 9 -17.19 -1.72 1.40
CA SER A 9 -18.54 -1.94 1.95
C SER A 9 -18.55 -2.41 3.40
N THR A 10 -17.39 -2.67 4.00
CA THR A 10 -17.27 -3.27 5.35
C THR A 10 -17.09 -2.24 6.45
N VAL A 11 -16.81 -0.98 6.13
CA VAL A 11 -16.62 0.07 7.13
C VAL A 11 -17.98 0.52 7.68
N PRO A 12 -18.29 0.28 8.96
CA PRO A 12 -19.53 0.76 9.54
C PRO A 12 -19.51 2.28 9.70
N VAL A 13 -20.70 2.86 9.73
CA VAL A 13 -20.90 4.30 9.87
C VAL A 13 -21.60 4.56 11.19
N LEU A 14 -21.12 5.57 11.92
CA LEU A 14 -21.75 6.06 13.14
C LEU A 14 -22.70 7.23 12.84
N SER A 15 -23.79 7.29 13.60
CA SER A 15 -24.65 8.46 13.69
C SER A 15 -24.18 9.39 14.81
N PRO A 16 -24.40 10.72 14.73
CA PRO A 16 -24.21 11.62 15.87
C PRO A 16 -25.04 11.25 17.10
N GLU A 17 -26.11 10.48 16.92
CA GLU A 17 -27.00 10.02 18.00
C GLU A 17 -26.52 8.70 18.64
N ASP A 18 -25.53 8.00 18.05
CA ASP A 18 -24.89 6.85 18.68
C ASP A 18 -24.12 7.28 19.92
N THR A 19 -24.00 6.39 20.89
CA THR A 19 -23.17 6.60 22.09
C THR A 19 -21.71 6.21 21.84
N GLY A 20 -20.81 6.71 22.69
CA GLY A 20 -19.42 6.29 22.70
C GLY A 20 -19.27 4.78 22.90
N ASP A 21 -20.03 4.20 23.83
CA ASP A 21 -20.05 2.74 24.07
C ASP A 21 -20.44 1.95 22.81
N ARG A 22 -21.43 2.44 22.07
CA ARG A 22 -21.85 1.83 20.80
C ARG A 22 -20.75 1.94 19.75
N ALA A 23 -20.07 3.09 19.68
CA ALA A 23 -18.96 3.29 18.77
C ALA A 23 -17.79 2.35 19.07
N LEU A 24 -17.40 2.18 20.35
CA LEU A 24 -16.36 1.23 20.75
C LEU A 24 -16.73 -0.21 20.41
N ALA A 25 -18.00 -0.59 20.65
CA ALA A 25 -18.48 -1.93 20.29
C ALA A 25 -18.37 -2.19 18.78
N LEU A 26 -18.78 -1.23 17.92
CA LEU A 26 -18.64 -1.34 16.46
C LEU A 26 -17.19 -1.39 16.02
N MET A 27 -16.31 -0.61 16.65
CA MET A 27 -14.87 -0.63 16.37
C MET A 27 -14.26 -2.00 16.70
N ASP A 28 -14.59 -2.58 17.85
CA ASP A 28 -14.08 -3.90 18.25
C ASP A 28 -14.65 -5.03 17.38
N GLU A 29 -15.96 -5.04 17.10
CA GLU A 29 -16.60 -6.05 16.25
C GLU A 29 -15.99 -6.10 14.84
N ASN A 30 -15.68 -4.93 14.26
CA ASN A 30 -15.21 -4.80 12.89
C ASN A 30 -13.67 -4.59 12.77
N LYS A 31 -12.97 -4.56 13.91
CA LYS A 31 -11.51 -4.37 13.99
C LYS A 31 -11.00 -3.05 13.39
N TYR A 32 -11.78 -2.00 13.53
CA TYR A 32 -11.40 -0.63 13.17
C TYR A 32 -11.10 0.20 14.42
N ILE A 33 -10.08 1.05 14.34
CA ILE A 33 -9.73 2.03 15.39
C ILE A 33 -10.25 3.44 15.08
N GLN A 34 -10.95 3.59 13.95
CA GLN A 34 -11.50 4.86 13.47
C GLN A 34 -12.77 4.56 12.69
N LEU A 35 -13.83 5.34 12.96
CA LEU A 35 -15.09 5.22 12.21
C LEU A 35 -15.62 6.60 11.80
N PRO A 36 -16.21 6.72 10.60
CA PRO A 36 -16.85 7.94 10.14
C PRO A 36 -18.18 8.15 10.86
N VAL A 37 -18.44 9.40 11.23
CA VAL A 37 -19.74 9.86 11.74
C VAL A 37 -20.44 10.60 10.60
N VAL A 38 -21.67 10.17 10.29
CA VAL A 38 -22.46 10.68 9.19
C VAL A 38 -23.89 10.98 9.70
N SER A 39 -24.45 12.10 9.28
CA SER A 39 -25.85 12.47 9.54
C SER A 39 -26.58 12.64 8.22
N GLU A 40 -27.58 11.83 7.96
CA GLU A 40 -28.17 11.64 6.64
C GLU A 40 -27.09 11.26 5.63
N ASP A 41 -26.72 12.13 4.71
CA ASP A 41 -25.61 11.93 3.78
C ASP A 41 -24.40 12.84 4.08
N ASN A 42 -24.49 13.68 5.15
CA ASN A 42 -23.44 14.64 5.45
C ASN A 42 -22.32 14.01 6.29
N TYR A 43 -21.10 14.09 5.81
CA TYR A 43 -19.93 13.71 6.59
C TYR A 43 -19.68 14.71 7.72
N ILE A 44 -19.70 14.22 8.98
CA ILE A 44 -19.54 15.06 10.17
C ILE A 44 -18.11 15.03 10.69
N ALA A 45 -17.55 13.85 10.95
CA ALA A 45 -16.21 13.68 11.52
C ALA A 45 -15.70 12.25 11.34
N LEU A 46 -14.41 12.06 11.58
CA LEU A 46 -13.80 10.75 11.83
C LEU A 46 -13.48 10.65 13.32
N VAL A 47 -14.10 9.71 14.01
CA VAL A 47 -13.86 9.46 15.43
C VAL A 47 -12.80 8.39 15.60
N GLN A 48 -11.89 8.58 16.55
CA GLN A 48 -10.87 7.62 16.92
C GLN A 48 -11.25 6.92 18.22
N GLU A 49 -10.84 5.66 18.34
CA GLU A 49 -11.05 4.86 19.57
C GLU A 49 -10.48 5.59 20.80
N SER A 50 -9.27 6.17 20.66
CA SER A 50 -8.61 6.94 21.73
C SER A 50 -9.44 8.12 22.22
N ASP A 51 -10.14 8.84 21.31
CA ASP A 51 -10.95 9.99 21.66
C ASP A 51 -12.13 9.57 22.56
N ILE A 52 -12.69 8.36 22.32
CA ILE A 52 -13.82 7.85 23.09
C ILE A 52 -13.34 7.27 24.42
N LEU A 53 -12.18 6.58 24.44
CA LEU A 53 -11.61 6.02 25.67
C LEU A 53 -11.20 7.13 26.67
N ASP A 54 -10.76 8.28 26.16
CA ASP A 54 -10.41 9.45 26.96
C ASP A 54 -11.64 10.30 27.35
N TRP A 55 -12.82 9.97 26.81
CA TRP A 55 -14.04 10.74 27.06
C TRP A 55 -14.71 10.29 28.36
N GLU A 56 -14.92 11.23 29.30
CA GLU A 56 -15.51 10.93 30.62
C GLU A 56 -16.97 10.41 30.57
N LYS A 57 -17.65 10.57 29.43
CA LYS A 57 -19.08 10.24 29.29
C LYS A 57 -19.38 9.39 28.05
N PRO A 58 -18.78 8.20 27.92
CA PRO A 58 -18.99 7.35 26.73
C PRO A 58 -20.44 6.86 26.57
N GLY A 59 -21.24 6.88 27.62
CA GLY A 59 -22.69 6.60 27.57
C GLY A 59 -23.55 7.72 26.95
N ASP A 60 -23.02 8.94 26.81
CA ASP A 60 -23.72 10.05 26.15
C ASP A 60 -23.61 9.92 24.62
N THR A 61 -24.44 10.69 23.89
CA THR A 61 -24.41 10.69 22.43
C THR A 61 -23.16 11.41 21.89
N LEU A 62 -22.61 10.93 20.77
CA LEU A 62 -21.46 11.53 20.10
C LEU A 62 -21.69 13.00 19.75
N ARG A 63 -22.94 13.42 19.53
CA ARG A 63 -23.32 14.82 19.29
C ARG A 63 -22.84 15.74 20.41
N SER A 64 -22.80 15.28 21.65
CA SER A 64 -22.35 16.04 22.83
C SER A 64 -20.81 16.06 22.97
N ALA A 65 -20.11 15.26 22.20
CA ALA A 65 -18.67 15.10 22.29
C ALA A 65 -17.91 16.28 21.65
N GLY A 66 -16.92 16.80 22.34
CA GLY A 66 -16.11 17.93 21.88
C GLY A 66 -15.13 17.57 20.74
N PHE A 67 -14.91 16.29 20.46
CA PHE A 67 -13.93 15.79 19.49
C PHE A 67 -14.48 15.61 18.06
N LEU A 68 -15.78 15.84 17.78
CA LEU A 68 -16.35 15.80 16.43
C LEU A 68 -15.86 16.97 15.52
N LYS A 69 -14.59 17.30 15.60
CA LYS A 69 -13.96 18.38 14.81
C LYS A 69 -12.97 17.85 13.78
N TYR A 70 -12.50 16.63 13.95
CA TYR A 70 -11.53 16.00 13.08
C TYR A 70 -12.23 15.44 11.83
N ARG A 71 -11.95 16.03 10.66
CA ARG A 71 -12.69 15.76 9.42
C ARG A 71 -11.79 15.43 8.23
N PRO A 72 -10.88 14.46 8.33
CA PRO A 72 -10.12 14.04 7.17
C PRO A 72 -11.06 13.40 6.15
N ALA A 73 -10.95 13.80 4.90
CA ALA A 73 -11.72 13.22 3.81
C ALA A 73 -10.96 13.37 2.49
N ILE A 74 -11.34 12.56 1.51
CA ILE A 74 -10.84 12.64 0.14
C ILE A 74 -11.99 12.68 -0.85
N LEU A 75 -11.81 13.42 -1.96
CA LEU A 75 -12.80 13.45 -3.03
C LEU A 75 -12.81 12.14 -3.82
N ALA A 76 -13.99 11.67 -4.19
CA ALA A 76 -14.20 10.46 -5.00
C ALA A 76 -13.39 10.44 -6.31
N ALA A 77 -13.20 11.62 -6.91
CA ALA A 77 -12.46 11.77 -8.16
C ALA A 77 -10.93 11.72 -8.00
N SER A 78 -10.40 11.73 -6.75
CA SER A 78 -8.97 11.72 -6.48
C SER A 78 -8.30 10.42 -6.93
N HIS A 79 -6.99 10.50 -7.19
CA HIS A 79 -6.18 9.32 -7.47
C HIS A 79 -5.86 8.54 -6.19
N PRO A 80 -5.82 7.19 -6.22
CA PRO A 80 -5.50 6.38 -5.03
C PRO A 80 -4.19 6.74 -4.32
N PHE A 81 -3.19 7.23 -5.03
CA PHE A 81 -1.92 7.67 -4.42
C PHE A 81 -2.10 8.87 -3.46
N GLU A 82 -3.10 9.72 -3.71
CA GLU A 82 -3.43 10.80 -2.77
C GLU A 82 -4.01 10.25 -1.47
N ALA A 83 -4.86 9.22 -1.55
CA ALA A 83 -5.38 8.54 -0.36
C ALA A 83 -4.24 7.89 0.44
N ILE A 84 -3.34 7.16 -0.23
CA ILE A 84 -2.17 6.54 0.40
C ILE A 84 -1.33 7.60 1.12
N ARG A 85 -1.02 8.71 0.44
CA ARG A 85 -0.25 9.83 1.04
C ARG A 85 -0.95 10.39 2.27
N LEU A 86 -2.25 10.68 2.16
CA LEU A 86 -3.03 11.27 3.24
C LEU A 86 -3.12 10.34 4.45
N MET A 87 -3.45 9.06 4.21
CA MET A 87 -3.54 8.05 5.27
C MET A 87 -2.21 7.82 5.96
N ASN A 88 -1.10 7.84 5.21
CA ASN A 88 0.23 7.70 5.81
C ASN A 88 0.62 8.92 6.65
N GLN A 89 0.38 10.14 6.15
CA GLN A 89 0.70 11.38 6.85
C GLN A 89 -0.10 11.55 8.14
N MET A 90 -1.41 11.23 8.09
CA MET A 90 -2.33 11.40 9.20
C MET A 90 -2.51 10.14 10.06
N LYS A 91 -1.78 9.04 9.74
CA LYS A 91 -1.84 7.74 10.43
C LYS A 91 -3.25 7.15 10.48
N LEU A 92 -4.01 7.31 9.38
CA LEU A 92 -5.37 6.79 9.27
C LEU A 92 -5.38 5.31 8.90
N SER A 93 -6.33 4.55 9.46
CA SER A 93 -6.71 3.20 9.02
C SER A 93 -7.92 3.21 8.09
N VAL A 94 -8.77 4.23 8.25
CA VAL A 94 -9.97 4.48 7.46
C VAL A 94 -9.93 5.93 6.97
N LEU A 95 -10.23 6.17 5.69
CA LEU A 95 -10.31 7.50 5.11
C LEU A 95 -11.68 7.68 4.45
N PRO A 96 -12.53 8.56 4.99
CA PRO A 96 -13.83 8.90 4.41
C PRO A 96 -13.69 9.49 3.00
N VAL A 97 -14.57 9.05 2.12
CA VAL A 97 -14.68 9.52 0.74
C VAL A 97 -15.94 10.36 0.58
N VAL A 98 -15.79 11.52 0.00
CA VAL A 98 -16.90 12.46 -0.21
C VAL A 98 -17.03 12.82 -1.68
N ASP A 99 -18.21 13.23 -2.10
CA ASP A 99 -18.47 13.77 -3.42
C ASP A 99 -18.09 15.27 -3.53
N GLY A 100 -18.41 15.88 -4.68
CA GLY A 100 -18.17 17.31 -4.94
C GLY A 100 -19.02 18.28 -4.07
N GLU A 101 -20.07 17.79 -3.42
CA GLU A 101 -20.90 18.52 -2.48
C GLU A 101 -20.54 18.25 -1.01
N HIS A 102 -19.44 17.53 -0.77
CA HIS A 102 -18.98 17.08 0.56
C HIS A 102 -19.92 16.07 1.25
N LYS A 103 -20.78 15.38 0.52
CA LYS A 103 -21.58 14.27 1.03
C LYS A 103 -20.75 13.01 1.14
N TYR A 104 -20.98 12.25 2.19
CA TYR A 104 -20.32 10.97 2.41
C TYR A 104 -20.83 9.92 1.41
N ILE A 105 -19.92 9.26 0.71
CA ILE A 105 -20.25 8.18 -0.22
C ILE A 105 -19.62 6.84 0.16
N GLY A 106 -18.78 6.82 1.17
CA GLY A 106 -18.13 5.61 1.67
C GLY A 106 -16.78 5.88 2.29
N SER A 107 -16.03 4.84 2.55
CA SER A 107 -14.66 4.94 3.07
C SER A 107 -13.73 3.98 2.34
N VAL A 108 -12.45 4.35 2.24
CA VAL A 108 -11.38 3.44 1.84
C VAL A 108 -10.56 3.05 3.06
N THR A 109 -10.00 1.85 3.04
CA THR A 109 -9.17 1.30 4.11
C THR A 109 -7.73 1.09 3.65
N LYS A 110 -6.81 0.83 4.59
CA LYS A 110 -5.45 0.43 4.23
C LYS A 110 -5.45 -0.85 3.39
N ASP A 111 -6.34 -1.79 3.69
CA ASP A 111 -6.41 -3.07 2.98
C ASP A 111 -6.82 -2.87 1.52
N THR A 112 -7.90 -2.09 1.26
CA THR A 112 -8.33 -1.80 -0.13
C THR A 112 -7.26 -1.05 -0.93
N LEU A 113 -6.45 -0.21 -0.27
CA LEU A 113 -5.33 0.48 -0.94
C LEU A 113 -4.12 -0.44 -1.14
N MET A 114 -3.88 -1.40 -0.23
CA MET A 114 -2.84 -2.41 -0.39
C MET A 114 -3.17 -3.34 -1.57
N ASP A 115 -4.41 -3.82 -1.66
CA ASP A 115 -4.89 -4.61 -2.80
C ASP A 115 -4.74 -3.83 -4.11
N TYR A 116 -5.09 -2.54 -4.10
CA TYR A 116 -4.87 -1.68 -5.27
C TYR A 116 -3.39 -1.62 -5.68
N ILE A 117 -2.47 -1.45 -4.72
CA ILE A 117 -1.03 -1.44 -5.02
C ILE A 117 -0.60 -2.79 -5.56
N ALA A 118 -0.97 -3.90 -4.92
CA ALA A 118 -0.58 -5.24 -5.33
C ALA A 118 -0.96 -5.53 -6.79
N VAL A 119 -2.24 -5.27 -7.14
CA VAL A 119 -2.75 -5.48 -8.49
C VAL A 119 -2.06 -4.57 -9.52
N ASN A 120 -1.91 -3.27 -9.20
CA ASN A 120 -1.39 -2.29 -10.18
C ASN A 120 0.14 -2.26 -10.27
N SER A 121 0.84 -2.85 -9.30
CA SER A 121 2.31 -2.98 -9.33
C SER A 121 2.78 -4.30 -9.94
N GLY A 122 1.86 -5.19 -10.35
CA GLY A 122 2.21 -6.49 -10.90
C GLY A 122 2.88 -7.43 -9.88
N ILE A 123 2.64 -7.19 -8.56
CA ILE A 123 3.21 -8.03 -7.49
C ILE A 123 2.68 -9.45 -7.59
N ASP A 124 1.40 -9.60 -7.92
CA ASP A 124 0.72 -10.89 -8.05
C ASP A 124 1.12 -11.66 -9.33
N ALA A 125 1.75 -10.99 -10.29
CA ALA A 125 2.20 -11.64 -11.51
C ALA A 125 3.50 -12.40 -11.27
N PRO A 126 3.64 -13.64 -11.82
CA PRO A 126 4.90 -14.37 -11.78
C PRO A 126 5.99 -13.55 -12.49
N GLY A 127 7.23 -13.67 -11.96
CA GLY A 127 8.37 -12.95 -12.52
C GLY A 127 9.36 -12.53 -11.45
N GLY A 128 10.54 -12.11 -11.88
CA GLY A 128 11.63 -11.74 -10.99
C GLY A 128 11.74 -10.25 -10.75
N ILE A 129 12.70 -9.89 -9.90
CA ILE A 129 13.00 -8.50 -9.54
C ILE A 129 14.51 -8.29 -9.71
N ILE A 130 14.89 -7.16 -10.30
CA ILE A 130 16.27 -6.68 -10.35
C ILE A 130 16.30 -5.31 -9.68
N ILE A 131 17.29 -5.09 -8.83
CA ILE A 131 17.54 -3.79 -8.22
C ILE A 131 18.87 -3.25 -8.75
N LEU A 132 18.82 -2.02 -9.29
CA LEU A 132 19.98 -1.32 -9.83
C LEU A 132 20.31 -0.13 -8.93
N GLU A 133 21.60 0.16 -8.80
CA GLU A 133 22.08 1.42 -8.25
C GLU A 133 22.65 2.29 -9.37
N VAL A 134 22.10 3.51 -9.56
CA VAL A 134 22.40 4.37 -10.68
C VAL A 134 22.66 5.82 -10.20
N ALA A 135 23.67 6.48 -10.71
CA ALA A 135 23.82 7.91 -10.44
C ALA A 135 22.67 8.69 -11.12
N PRO A 136 22.09 9.74 -10.48
CA PRO A 136 20.93 10.45 -11.02
C PRO A 136 21.11 10.95 -12.46
N ARG A 137 22.31 11.37 -12.83
CA ARG A 137 22.65 11.85 -14.19
C ARG A 137 22.68 10.73 -15.24
N ASP A 138 22.90 9.48 -14.79
CA ASP A 138 23.08 8.30 -15.66
C ASP A 138 21.78 7.46 -15.73
N TYR A 139 20.73 7.87 -14.99
CA TYR A 139 19.44 7.20 -15.02
C TYR A 139 18.67 7.52 -16.29
N THR A 140 18.44 6.49 -17.11
CA THR A 140 17.68 6.59 -18.34
C THR A 140 16.75 5.37 -18.46
N LEU A 141 15.47 5.55 -18.13
CA LEU A 141 14.48 4.46 -18.20
C LEU A 141 14.36 3.89 -19.62
N TYR A 142 14.51 4.74 -20.65
CA TYR A 142 14.53 4.30 -22.05
C TYR A 142 15.62 3.27 -22.32
N GLU A 143 16.84 3.50 -21.83
CA GLU A 143 17.97 2.58 -22.05
C GLU A 143 17.77 1.27 -21.30
N ILE A 144 17.32 1.33 -20.05
CA ILE A 144 16.97 0.15 -19.25
C ILE A 144 15.88 -0.67 -19.97
N ALA A 145 14.81 -0.03 -20.43
CA ALA A 145 13.73 -0.70 -21.14
C ALA A 145 14.22 -1.36 -22.44
N ARG A 146 15.09 -0.68 -23.22
CA ARG A 146 15.69 -1.23 -24.44
C ARG A 146 16.56 -2.45 -24.17
N ILE A 147 17.31 -2.44 -23.05
CA ILE A 147 18.14 -3.60 -22.65
C ILE A 147 17.25 -4.78 -22.33
N CYS A 148 16.18 -4.58 -21.55
CA CYS A 148 15.22 -5.64 -21.23
C CYS A 148 14.51 -6.18 -22.48
N GLU A 149 14.08 -5.30 -23.39
CA GLU A 149 13.41 -5.67 -24.64
C GLU A 149 14.33 -6.53 -25.53
N ASN A 150 15.62 -6.22 -25.61
CA ASN A 150 16.59 -7.02 -26.38
C ASN A 150 16.79 -8.45 -25.84
N GLU A 151 16.47 -8.67 -24.58
CA GLU A 151 16.52 -9.99 -23.93
C GLU A 151 15.09 -10.64 -23.83
N ASP A 152 14.12 -10.12 -24.60
CA ASP A 152 12.71 -10.56 -24.57
C ASP A 152 12.07 -10.50 -23.17
N VAL A 153 12.45 -9.53 -22.35
CA VAL A 153 11.93 -9.30 -20.99
C VAL A 153 11.10 -8.02 -20.95
N VAL A 154 9.91 -8.13 -20.38
CA VAL A 154 9.00 -6.98 -20.20
C VAL A 154 9.09 -6.45 -18.78
N ILE A 155 9.27 -5.14 -18.64
CA ILE A 155 9.19 -4.46 -17.36
C ILE A 155 7.72 -4.26 -17.00
N MET A 156 7.27 -4.93 -15.93
CA MET A 156 5.90 -4.86 -15.42
C MET A 156 5.70 -3.66 -14.50
N ASN A 157 6.73 -3.29 -13.74
CA ASN A 157 6.73 -2.15 -12.84
C ASN A 157 8.16 -1.62 -12.64
N THR A 158 8.27 -0.33 -12.40
CA THR A 158 9.52 0.33 -12.03
C THR A 158 9.29 1.25 -10.86
N GLN A 159 10.09 1.10 -9.80
CA GLN A 159 10.13 2.01 -8.66
C GLN A 159 11.51 2.66 -8.61
N VAL A 160 11.55 3.95 -8.33
CA VAL A 160 12.80 4.72 -8.25
C VAL A 160 12.77 5.56 -6.99
N HIS A 161 13.78 5.42 -6.17
CA HIS A 161 13.94 6.26 -4.98
C HIS A 161 15.41 6.59 -4.73
N PRO A 162 15.73 7.74 -4.14
CA PRO A 162 17.10 8.06 -3.74
C PRO A 162 17.51 7.20 -2.53
N ASN A 163 18.73 6.66 -2.55
CA ASN A 163 19.34 6.02 -1.40
C ASN A 163 20.09 7.05 -0.52
N GLU A 164 20.61 6.61 0.63
CA GLU A 164 21.35 7.46 1.57
C GLU A 164 22.63 8.07 0.98
N GLN A 165 23.17 7.49 -0.08
CA GLN A 165 24.40 7.94 -0.75
C GLN A 165 24.12 8.94 -1.88
N GLY A 166 22.85 9.32 -2.09
CA GLY A 166 22.43 10.25 -3.15
C GLY A 166 22.40 9.63 -4.54
N LYS A 167 22.51 8.31 -4.66
CA LYS A 167 22.23 7.56 -5.89
C LYS A 167 20.77 7.17 -5.96
N LEU A 168 20.31 6.76 -7.14
CA LEU A 168 18.99 6.19 -7.36
C LEU A 168 19.07 4.67 -7.24
N GLU A 169 18.15 4.12 -6.45
CA GLU A 169 17.85 2.72 -6.42
C GLU A 169 16.64 2.49 -7.32
N VAL A 170 16.82 1.64 -8.34
CA VAL A 170 15.82 1.37 -9.38
C VAL A 170 15.42 -0.09 -9.28
N THR A 171 14.23 -0.34 -8.75
CA THR A 171 13.65 -1.68 -8.67
C THR A 171 12.83 -1.96 -9.92
N LEU A 172 13.17 -3.02 -10.63
CA LEU A 172 12.50 -3.48 -11.83
C LEU A 172 11.75 -4.79 -11.51
N LYS A 173 10.42 -4.80 -11.61
CA LYS A 173 9.63 -6.03 -11.64
C LYS A 173 9.52 -6.49 -13.10
N LEU A 174 9.91 -7.72 -13.37
CA LEU A 174 10.00 -8.30 -14.71
C LEU A 174 9.00 -9.46 -14.86
N ASN A 175 8.62 -9.76 -16.10
CA ASN A 175 7.66 -10.83 -16.42
C ASN A 175 8.28 -12.23 -16.52
N ARG A 176 9.59 -12.37 -16.23
CA ARG A 176 10.31 -13.65 -16.27
C ARG A 176 11.09 -13.84 -14.97
N THR A 177 11.33 -15.09 -14.60
CA THR A 177 12.11 -15.49 -13.43
C THR A 177 13.57 -15.82 -13.78
N ALA A 178 13.84 -16.30 -15.01
CA ALA A 178 15.18 -16.49 -15.54
C ALA A 178 15.77 -15.13 -15.94
N LEU A 179 16.67 -14.57 -15.12
CA LEU A 179 17.15 -13.19 -15.22
C LEU A 179 18.62 -13.08 -15.66
N ASP A 180 19.37 -14.17 -15.79
CA ASP A 180 20.83 -14.16 -16.04
C ASP A 180 21.21 -13.36 -17.29
N ALA A 181 20.48 -13.53 -18.39
CA ALA A 181 20.76 -12.84 -19.64
C ALA A 181 20.57 -11.31 -19.51
N VAL A 182 19.46 -10.88 -18.89
CA VAL A 182 19.16 -9.46 -18.71
C VAL A 182 20.10 -8.81 -17.68
N VAL A 183 20.49 -9.53 -16.63
CA VAL A 183 21.50 -9.08 -15.66
C VAL A 183 22.84 -8.85 -16.37
N ALA A 184 23.35 -9.86 -17.10
CA ALA A 184 24.60 -9.73 -17.85
C ALA A 184 24.55 -8.61 -18.90
N SER A 185 23.38 -8.36 -19.49
CA SER A 185 23.18 -7.28 -20.46
C SER A 185 23.19 -5.90 -19.78
N LEU A 186 22.53 -5.76 -18.62
CA LEU A 186 22.57 -4.52 -17.81
C LEU A 186 24.00 -4.18 -17.37
N GLU A 187 24.77 -5.16 -16.87
CA GLU A 187 26.15 -4.98 -16.45
C GLU A 187 27.06 -4.58 -17.61
N ARG A 188 26.90 -5.19 -18.82
CA ARG A 188 27.63 -4.78 -20.04
C ARG A 188 27.38 -3.31 -20.40
N HIS A 189 26.17 -2.80 -20.10
CA HIS A 189 25.81 -1.40 -20.28
C HIS A 189 26.17 -0.50 -19.08
N LYS A 190 26.99 -1.02 -18.14
CA LYS A 190 27.51 -0.32 -16.97
C LYS A 190 26.45 0.04 -15.91
N TYR A 191 25.30 -0.63 -15.91
CA TYR A 191 24.39 -0.56 -14.79
C TYR A 191 24.90 -1.45 -13.66
N HIS A 192 24.93 -0.93 -12.46
CA HIS A 192 25.35 -1.68 -11.28
C HIS A 192 24.12 -2.42 -10.70
N VAL A 193 24.10 -3.74 -10.88
CA VAL A 193 23.08 -4.62 -10.30
C VAL A 193 23.47 -4.91 -8.87
N ILE A 194 22.60 -4.58 -7.89
CA ILE A 194 22.85 -4.79 -6.47
C ILE A 194 22.13 -6.02 -5.91
N GLU A 195 20.93 -6.32 -6.44
CA GLU A 195 20.14 -7.47 -6.02
C GLU A 195 19.35 -8.07 -7.18
N VAL A 196 19.16 -9.40 -7.13
CA VAL A 196 18.37 -10.15 -8.11
C VAL A 196 17.52 -11.17 -7.36
N TYR A 197 16.22 -11.18 -7.64
CA TYR A 197 15.26 -12.14 -7.12
C TYR A 197 14.57 -12.85 -8.28
N GLY A 198 14.90 -14.10 -8.51
CA GLY A 198 14.35 -14.97 -9.56
C GLY A 198 14.14 -16.40 -9.04
N GLU A 199 13.54 -17.29 -9.83
CA GLU A 199 13.28 -18.67 -9.41
C GLU A 199 14.55 -19.48 -9.14
N ASP A 200 15.63 -19.28 -9.90
CA ASP A 200 16.85 -20.09 -9.81
C ASP A 200 17.67 -19.80 -8.54
N VAL A 201 17.62 -18.58 -8.01
CA VAL A 201 18.40 -18.21 -6.79
C VAL A 201 17.76 -18.81 -5.52
N ASN A 202 16.44 -19.03 -5.51
CA ASN A 202 15.75 -19.53 -4.32
C ASN A 202 15.64 -21.06 -4.25
N ASN A 203 15.57 -21.76 -5.38
CA ASN A 203 15.40 -23.22 -5.37
C ASN A 203 16.70 -23.97 -5.05
N GLU A 204 17.86 -23.56 -5.58
CA GLU A 204 19.14 -24.17 -5.23
C GLU A 204 19.51 -23.95 -3.76
N ASP A 205 19.21 -22.77 -3.19
CA ASP A 205 19.49 -22.46 -1.80
C ASP A 205 18.51 -23.18 -0.84
N ILE A 206 17.27 -23.36 -1.23
CA ILE A 206 16.26 -24.14 -0.48
C ILE A 206 16.54 -25.65 -0.59
N GLU A 207 16.84 -26.16 -1.77
CA GLU A 207 17.22 -27.58 -1.95
C GLU A 207 18.54 -27.91 -1.25
N SER A 208 19.55 -27.06 -1.32
CA SER A 208 20.82 -27.25 -0.63
C SER A 208 20.66 -27.20 0.89
N LYS A 209 19.85 -26.28 1.43
CA LYS A 209 19.50 -26.21 2.85
C LYS A 209 18.66 -27.39 3.31
N TYR A 210 17.69 -27.81 2.48
CA TYR A 210 16.89 -29.01 2.74
C TYR A 210 17.75 -30.28 2.77
N ASN A 211 18.65 -30.46 1.80
CA ASN A 211 19.55 -31.60 1.73
C ASN A 211 20.57 -31.61 2.88
N LEU A 212 21.06 -30.45 3.30
CA LEU A 212 21.89 -30.28 4.50
C LEU A 212 21.13 -30.69 5.76
N LEU A 213 19.89 -30.28 5.91
CA LEU A 213 19.04 -30.62 7.05
C LEU A 213 18.71 -32.12 7.08
N MET A 214 18.38 -32.71 5.93
CA MET A 214 18.09 -34.16 5.83
C MET A 214 19.31 -35.03 6.08
N ASN A 215 20.50 -34.58 5.68
CA ASN A 215 21.76 -35.25 6.03
C ASN A 215 22.08 -35.19 7.53
N TYR A 216 21.68 -34.10 8.22
CA TYR A 216 21.86 -33.96 9.67
C TYR A 216 20.88 -34.80 10.49
N ILE A 217 19.65 -35.02 9.97
CA ILE A 217 18.61 -35.82 10.64
C ILE A 217 18.85 -37.34 10.45
N ASN A 218 19.56 -37.75 9.39
CA ASN A 218 19.84 -39.14 9.06
C ASN A 218 21.22 -39.63 9.58
N MET A 219 21.92 -38.82 10.37
CA MET A 219 23.12 -39.22 11.14
C MET A 219 22.73 -39.58 12.57
#